data_8213c7b7c3cd638a644e303c53b5afa2
#
_entry.id   8213c7b7c3cd638a644e303c53b5afa2
#
_cell.length_a   1.000
_cell.length_b   1.000
_cell.length_c   1.000
_cell.angle_alpha   90.00
_cell.angle_beta   90.00
_cell.angle_gamma   90.00
#
_symmetry.space_group_name_H-M   'P 1'
#
loop_
_entity.id
_entity.type
_entity.pdbx_description
1 polymer ?
#
loop_
_entity_poly.entity_id
_entity_poly.type
_entity_poly.pdbx_seq_one_letter_code
_entity_poly.pdbx_strand_id
1 'polypeptide(L)'
;MWLNLDELPEQEYDVVVVGAGGAGMSSALCAAIGGARVLLVERTEYVGGTTALSGGTTWIPGTRHSAQVNDVDTLQTAEAYLTRAVGDRTPASMRHALLAAGPEAVDYVESNSEVKFAPYPIHPDYIT
;
A
#
# COMPACT_ATOMS: atom_id res chain seq x y z
N MET A 1 -16.29 2.97 14.61
CA MET A 1 -16.70 3.84 15.74
C MET A 1 -15.59 4.86 15.93
N TRP A 2 -15.91 6.13 15.94
CA TRP A 2 -14.97 7.22 16.24
C TRP A 2 -15.03 7.48 17.74
N LEU A 3 -13.87 7.55 18.38
CA LEU A 3 -13.73 7.92 19.77
C LEU A 3 -12.73 9.07 19.87
N ASN A 4 -12.99 10.04 20.73
CA ASN A 4 -11.97 10.98 21.14
C ASN A 4 -10.93 10.26 22.01
N LEU A 5 -9.71 10.79 22.07
CA LEU A 5 -8.66 10.17 22.88
C LEU A 5 -9.07 10.04 24.35
N ASP A 6 -9.85 10.98 24.87
CA ASP A 6 -10.38 10.95 26.24
C ASP A 6 -11.47 9.90 26.47
N GLU A 7 -12.03 9.34 25.41
CA GLU A 7 -13.08 8.30 25.42
C GLU A 7 -12.52 6.90 25.18
N LEU A 8 -11.20 6.81 24.92
CA LEU A 8 -10.57 5.50 24.74
C LEU A 8 -10.67 4.69 26.04
N PRO A 9 -11.06 3.41 25.94
CA PRO A 9 -11.00 2.54 27.11
C PRO A 9 -9.55 2.43 27.59
N GLU A 10 -9.35 2.39 28.90
CA GLU A 10 -8.04 2.06 29.48
C GLU A 10 -7.67 0.63 29.08
N GLN A 11 -6.86 0.52 28.06
CA GLN A 11 -6.32 -0.76 27.59
C GLN A 11 -4.92 -0.57 27.01
N GLU A 12 -4.16 -1.63 27.05
CA GLU A 12 -2.83 -1.65 26.43
C GLU A 12 -2.95 -1.92 24.92
N TYR A 13 -2.16 -1.23 24.13
CA TYR A 13 -1.98 -1.46 22.71
C TYR A 13 -0.54 -1.85 22.43
N ASP A 14 -0.36 -2.84 21.56
CA ASP A 14 0.97 -3.29 21.14
C ASP A 14 1.59 -2.34 20.11
N VAL A 15 0.72 -1.73 19.28
CA VAL A 15 1.13 -0.79 18.22
C VAL A 15 0.17 0.39 18.19
N VAL A 16 0.73 1.60 18.13
CA VAL A 16 -0.02 2.83 17.85
C VAL A 16 0.44 3.38 16.50
N VAL A 17 -0.51 3.53 15.57
CA VAL A 17 -0.28 4.10 14.24
C VAL A 17 -0.88 5.50 14.20
N VAL A 18 -0.09 6.49 13.83
CA VAL A 18 -0.51 7.89 13.75
C VAL A 18 -0.72 8.29 12.30
N GLY A 19 -1.97 8.62 11.96
CA GLY A 19 -2.43 8.99 10.64
C GLY A 19 -3.05 7.81 9.87
N ALA A 20 -4.28 8.02 9.40
CA ALA A 20 -5.07 7.01 8.66
C ALA A 20 -5.05 7.22 7.14
N GLY A 21 -3.94 7.69 6.58
CA GLY A 21 -3.67 7.65 5.14
C GLY A 21 -3.31 6.22 4.70
N GLY A 22 -3.05 6.02 3.41
CA GLY A 22 -2.76 4.70 2.85
C GLY A 22 -1.63 3.96 3.57
N ALA A 23 -0.53 4.64 3.90
CA ALA A 23 0.58 4.04 4.63
C ALA A 23 0.19 3.63 6.06
N GLY A 24 -0.52 4.53 6.79
CA GLY A 24 -0.95 4.23 8.16
C GLY A 24 -1.95 3.09 8.22
N MET A 25 -2.96 3.08 7.35
CA MET A 25 -3.93 1.99 7.28
C MET A 25 -3.27 0.66 6.90
N SER A 26 -2.34 0.64 5.95
CA SER A 26 -1.61 -0.56 5.58
C SER A 26 -0.74 -1.08 6.74
N SER A 27 -0.05 -0.19 7.45
CA SER A 27 0.75 -0.55 8.63
C SER A 27 -0.11 -1.13 9.75
N ALA A 28 -1.25 -0.48 10.03
CA ALA A 28 -2.19 -0.94 11.05
C ALA A 28 -2.78 -2.32 10.70
N LEU A 29 -3.16 -2.50 9.42
CA LEU A 29 -3.69 -3.77 8.92
C LEU A 29 -2.66 -4.89 9.07
N CYS A 30 -1.43 -4.67 8.61
CA CYS A 30 -0.37 -5.68 8.70
C CYS A 30 -0.05 -6.04 10.17
N ALA A 31 0.00 -5.06 11.06
CA ALA A 31 0.21 -5.32 12.49
C ALA A 31 -0.94 -6.13 13.10
N ALA A 32 -2.19 -5.80 12.75
CA ALA A 32 -3.36 -6.53 13.23
C ALA A 32 -3.42 -7.96 12.68
N ILE A 33 -3.07 -8.19 11.40
CA ILE A 33 -2.94 -9.54 10.82
C ILE A 33 -1.87 -10.33 11.59
N GLY A 34 -0.78 -9.69 12.03
CA GLY A 34 0.24 -10.29 12.88
C GLY A 34 -0.19 -10.57 14.32
N GLY A 35 -1.44 -10.26 14.68
CA GLY A 35 -2.01 -10.53 16.00
C GLY A 35 -1.82 -9.41 17.03
N ALA A 36 -1.26 -8.27 16.62
CA ALA A 36 -1.09 -7.13 17.52
C ALA A 36 -2.43 -6.42 17.82
N ARG A 37 -2.57 -5.91 19.02
CA ARG A 37 -3.64 -4.95 19.37
C ARG A 37 -3.22 -3.57 18.85
N VAL A 38 -3.93 -3.07 17.85
CA VAL A 38 -3.54 -1.85 17.16
C VAL A 38 -4.50 -0.72 17.47
N LEU A 39 -3.94 0.45 17.82
CA LEU A 39 -4.65 1.72 17.84
C LEU A 39 -4.23 2.54 16.62
N LEU A 40 -5.18 2.84 15.76
CA LEU A 40 -4.99 3.78 14.65
C LEU A 40 -5.63 5.12 15.03
N VAL A 41 -4.83 6.18 15.09
CA VAL A 41 -5.30 7.52 15.40
C VAL A 41 -5.22 8.43 14.19
N GLU A 42 -6.27 9.23 13.99
CA GLU A 42 -6.39 10.20 12.90
C GLU A 42 -6.83 11.54 13.50
N ARG A 43 -6.26 12.63 13.00
CA ARG A 43 -6.58 13.98 13.52
C ARG A 43 -7.88 14.55 13.00
N THR A 44 -8.39 14.00 11.91
CA THR A 44 -9.63 14.44 11.24
C THR A 44 -10.74 13.42 11.45
N GLU A 45 -11.96 13.81 11.17
CA GLU A 45 -13.12 12.91 11.19
C GLU A 45 -13.16 11.94 9.99
N TYR A 46 -12.21 12.04 9.04
CA TYR A 46 -12.15 11.22 7.84
C TYR A 46 -10.88 10.38 7.80
N VAL A 47 -11.02 9.11 7.49
CA VAL A 47 -9.89 8.21 7.20
C VAL A 47 -9.52 8.25 5.73
N GLY A 48 -8.30 7.88 5.41
CA GLY A 48 -7.80 7.70 4.06
C GLY A 48 -6.81 8.75 3.60
N GLY A 49 -6.77 9.92 4.26
CA GLY A 49 -5.88 11.02 3.88
C GLY A 49 -6.02 11.37 2.39
N THR A 50 -4.94 11.72 1.72
CA THR A 50 -4.92 11.97 0.27
C THR A 50 -5.17 10.73 -0.57
N THR A 51 -4.94 9.54 -0.03
CA THR A 51 -5.22 8.28 -0.73
C THR A 51 -6.71 8.12 -1.02
N ALA A 52 -7.59 8.54 -0.13
CA ALA A 52 -9.05 8.51 -0.34
C ALA A 52 -9.54 9.46 -1.44
N LEU A 53 -8.73 10.47 -1.80
CA LEU A 53 -9.03 11.40 -2.89
C LEU A 53 -8.49 10.94 -4.24
N SER A 54 -7.74 9.84 -4.26
CA SER A 54 -7.21 9.24 -5.49
C SER A 54 -8.24 8.31 -6.14
N GLY A 55 -7.94 7.86 -7.36
CA GLY A 55 -8.72 6.82 -8.03
C GLY A 55 -8.55 5.41 -7.42
N GLY A 56 -7.78 5.27 -6.35
CA GLY A 56 -7.53 3.99 -5.66
C GLY A 56 -6.58 3.05 -6.41
N THR A 57 -6.01 3.48 -7.53
CA THR A 57 -5.07 2.66 -8.30
C THR A 57 -3.72 2.61 -7.61
N THR A 58 -3.16 1.41 -7.51
CA THR A 58 -1.78 1.20 -7.06
C THR A 58 -0.98 0.52 -8.15
N TRP A 59 0.26 0.97 -8.38
CA TRP A 59 1.16 0.37 -9.35
C TRP A 59 2.15 -0.55 -8.65
N ILE A 60 1.93 -1.84 -8.79
CA ILE A 60 2.78 -2.89 -8.20
C ILE A 60 3.01 -3.95 -9.28
N PRO A 61 4.11 -3.87 -10.04
CA PRO A 61 4.39 -4.84 -11.10
C PRO A 61 4.79 -6.21 -10.56
N GLY A 62 4.62 -7.23 -11.37
CA GLY A 62 5.00 -8.61 -11.05
C GLY A 62 4.06 -9.32 -10.09
N THR A 63 2.88 -8.76 -9.79
CA THR A 63 1.86 -9.46 -9.00
C THR A 63 1.23 -10.60 -9.81
N ARG A 64 0.56 -11.54 -9.14
CA ARG A 64 -0.22 -12.61 -9.79
C ARG A 64 -1.32 -12.09 -10.73
N HIS A 65 -1.72 -10.82 -10.56
CA HIS A 65 -2.72 -10.18 -11.42
C HIS A 65 -2.15 -9.72 -12.75
N SER A 66 -0.84 -9.46 -12.85
CA SER A 66 -0.20 -8.95 -14.07
C SER A 66 -0.43 -9.88 -15.27
N ALA A 67 -0.32 -11.17 -15.09
CA ALA A 67 -0.54 -12.16 -16.15
C ALA A 67 -1.97 -12.17 -16.72
N GLN A 68 -2.94 -11.59 -16.03
CA GLN A 68 -4.33 -11.53 -16.48
C GLN A 68 -4.57 -10.43 -17.53
N VAL A 69 -3.69 -9.45 -17.59
CA VAL A 69 -3.90 -8.24 -18.40
C VAL A 69 -2.73 -7.94 -19.34
N ASN A 70 -1.50 -8.31 -18.96
CA ASN A 70 -0.30 -8.01 -19.76
C ASN A 70 0.84 -8.96 -19.39
N ASP A 71 1.18 -9.88 -20.28
CA ASP A 71 2.23 -10.90 -20.10
C ASP A 71 3.66 -10.34 -20.29
N VAL A 72 3.80 -9.15 -20.88
CA VAL A 72 5.11 -8.49 -21.08
C VAL A 72 5.50 -7.57 -19.92
N ASP A 73 4.60 -7.38 -18.94
CA ASP A 73 4.85 -6.55 -17.77
C ASP A 73 5.65 -7.33 -16.72
N THR A 74 6.94 -7.41 -16.95
CA THR A 74 7.89 -8.12 -16.10
C THR A 74 8.56 -7.19 -15.08
N LEU A 75 9.15 -7.76 -14.03
CA LEU A 75 9.96 -6.96 -13.08
C LEU A 75 11.13 -6.26 -13.78
N GLN A 76 11.68 -6.85 -14.84
CA GLN A 76 12.76 -6.24 -15.61
C GLN A 76 12.30 -5.00 -16.38
N THR A 77 11.11 -5.07 -17.03
CA THR A 77 10.53 -3.91 -17.73
C THR A 77 10.14 -2.82 -16.75
N ALA A 78 9.62 -3.19 -15.58
CA ALA A 78 9.29 -2.28 -14.50
C ALA A 78 10.53 -1.58 -13.92
N GLU A 79 11.65 -2.28 -13.74
CA GLU A 79 12.91 -1.69 -13.30
C GLU A 79 13.47 -0.70 -14.32
N ALA A 80 13.44 -1.06 -15.61
CA ALA A 80 13.86 -0.14 -16.68
C ALA A 80 12.99 1.12 -16.71
N TYR A 81 11.67 0.98 -16.55
CA TYR A 81 10.75 2.11 -16.44
C TYR A 81 11.08 2.99 -15.24
N LEU A 82 11.22 2.42 -14.05
CA LEU A 82 11.55 3.18 -12.83
C LEU A 82 12.89 3.90 -12.95
N THR A 83 13.88 3.27 -13.56
CA THR A 83 15.21 3.88 -13.77
C THR A 83 15.09 5.11 -14.64
N ARG A 84 14.28 5.06 -15.69
CA ARG A 84 14.05 6.20 -16.59
C ARG A 84 13.18 7.29 -15.93
N ALA A 85 12.12 6.91 -15.25
CA ALA A 85 11.13 7.83 -14.70
C ALA A 85 11.63 8.54 -13.43
N VAL A 86 12.31 7.81 -12.56
CA VAL A 86 12.77 8.30 -11.25
C VAL A 86 14.21 8.81 -11.31
N GLY A 87 15.08 8.15 -12.08
CA GLY A 87 16.50 8.51 -12.17
C GLY A 87 17.17 8.50 -10.79
N ASP A 88 17.93 9.55 -10.51
CA ASP A 88 18.69 9.69 -9.26
C ASP A 88 17.88 10.26 -8.08
N ARG A 89 16.58 10.52 -8.25
CA ARG A 89 15.72 11.06 -7.18
C ARG A 89 15.51 10.08 -6.04
N THR A 90 15.68 8.78 -6.31
CA THR A 90 15.56 7.70 -5.33
C THR A 90 16.69 6.70 -5.54
N PRO A 91 17.38 6.25 -4.47
CA PRO A 91 18.41 5.23 -4.57
C PRO A 91 17.91 3.96 -5.27
N ALA A 92 18.75 3.33 -6.08
CA ALA A 92 18.41 2.09 -6.77
C ALA A 92 17.95 0.98 -5.80
N SER A 93 18.56 0.92 -4.61
CA SER A 93 18.17 -0.04 -3.56
C SER A 93 16.70 0.08 -3.13
N MET A 94 16.14 1.29 -3.09
CA MET A 94 14.73 1.51 -2.77
C MET A 94 13.81 1.02 -3.89
N ARG A 95 14.19 1.26 -5.15
CA ARG A 95 13.43 0.76 -6.30
C ARG A 95 13.43 -0.77 -6.34
N HIS A 96 14.60 -1.39 -6.11
CA HIS A 96 14.72 -2.84 -6.02
C HIS A 96 13.88 -3.42 -4.85
N ALA A 97 13.89 -2.76 -3.70
CA ALA A 97 13.08 -3.18 -2.56
C ALA A 97 11.58 -3.14 -2.88
N LEU A 98 11.10 -2.09 -3.57
CA LEU A 98 9.71 -2.01 -4.03
C LEU A 98 9.34 -3.17 -4.97
N LEU A 99 10.19 -3.42 -5.98
CA LEU A 99 9.94 -4.48 -6.96
C LEU A 99 9.99 -5.88 -6.34
N ALA A 100 10.87 -6.08 -5.37
CA ALA A 100 11.00 -7.37 -4.69
C ALA A 100 9.85 -7.63 -3.70
N ALA A 101 9.49 -6.64 -2.88
CA ALA A 101 8.50 -6.81 -1.81
C ALA A 101 7.05 -6.56 -2.27
N GLY A 102 6.85 -5.82 -3.36
CA GLY A 102 5.51 -5.42 -3.80
C GLY A 102 4.56 -6.60 -4.08
N PRO A 103 4.94 -7.60 -4.89
CA PRO A 103 4.11 -8.76 -5.16
C PRO A 103 3.73 -9.54 -3.90
N GLU A 104 4.69 -9.76 -3.01
CA GLU A 104 4.47 -10.45 -1.73
C GLU A 104 3.51 -9.66 -0.83
N ALA A 105 3.65 -8.33 -0.78
CA ALA A 105 2.76 -7.48 0.01
C ALA A 105 1.32 -7.54 -0.48
N VAL A 106 1.09 -7.56 -1.80
CA VAL A 106 -0.24 -7.74 -2.39
C VAL A 106 -0.82 -9.09 -2.00
N ASP A 107 -0.07 -10.17 -2.17
CA ASP A 107 -0.51 -11.52 -1.83
C ASP A 107 -0.80 -11.66 -0.34
N TYR A 108 0.02 -11.06 0.52
CA TYR A 108 -0.16 -11.07 1.96
C TYR A 108 -1.47 -10.37 2.37
N VAL A 109 -1.71 -9.16 1.87
CA VAL A 109 -2.92 -8.39 2.18
C VAL A 109 -4.16 -9.10 1.68
N GLU A 110 -4.17 -9.60 0.43
CA GLU A 110 -5.33 -10.30 -0.14
C GLU A 110 -5.64 -11.63 0.53
N SER A 111 -4.62 -12.32 1.03
CA SER A 111 -4.80 -13.62 1.68
C SER A 111 -5.28 -13.50 3.12
N ASN A 112 -5.03 -12.38 3.78
CA ASN A 112 -5.27 -12.21 5.20
C ASN A 112 -6.28 -11.11 5.55
N SER A 113 -6.95 -10.52 4.54
CA SER A 113 -7.94 -9.47 4.75
C SER A 113 -9.04 -9.50 3.69
N GLU A 114 -10.03 -8.64 3.85
CA GLU A 114 -11.11 -8.42 2.87
C GLU A 114 -10.67 -7.55 1.68
N VAL A 115 -9.45 -6.97 1.72
CA VAL A 115 -8.92 -6.18 0.61
C VAL A 115 -8.64 -7.09 -0.58
N LYS A 116 -9.17 -6.72 -1.74
CA LYS A 116 -8.95 -7.43 -3.01
C LYS A 116 -8.58 -6.43 -4.08
N PHE A 117 -7.57 -6.78 -4.86
CA PHE A 117 -7.12 -5.98 -5.99
C PHE A 117 -7.68 -6.56 -7.29
N ALA A 118 -8.02 -5.67 -8.20
CA ALA A 118 -8.40 -6.04 -9.56
C ALA A 118 -7.39 -5.42 -10.54
N PRO A 119 -6.91 -6.17 -11.54
CA PRO A 119 -5.98 -5.62 -12.52
C PRO A 119 -6.67 -4.59 -13.39
N TYR A 120 -5.98 -3.48 -13.65
CA TYR A 120 -6.44 -2.45 -14.57
C TYR A 120 -5.70 -2.61 -15.91
N PRO A 121 -6.37 -2.99 -16.99
CA PRO A 121 -5.71 -3.41 -18.23
C PRO A 121 -4.87 -2.33 -18.90
N ILE A 122 -5.33 -1.10 -18.85
CA ILE A 122 -4.65 0.03 -19.49
C ILE A 122 -4.77 1.23 -18.56
N HIS A 123 -3.64 1.65 -18.02
CA HIS A 123 -3.55 2.91 -17.27
C HIS A 123 -2.63 3.87 -18.03
N PRO A 124 -3.08 5.10 -18.32
CA PRO A 124 -2.25 6.06 -19.01
C PRO A 124 -1.02 6.41 -18.20
N ASP A 125 0.14 6.46 -18.85
CA ASP A 125 1.35 7.02 -18.29
C ASP A 125 1.31 8.57 -18.38
N TYR A 126 1.74 9.22 -17.31
CA TYR A 126 1.86 10.68 -17.26
C TYR A 126 3.25 11.18 -17.66
N ILE A 127 4.15 10.26 -18.02
CA ILE A 127 5.50 10.58 -18.48
C ILE A 127 5.52 10.46 -20.00
N THR A 128 5.49 11.59 -20.68
CA THR A 128 5.62 11.69 -22.14
C THR A 128 7.08 11.90 -22.54
#